data_3226cf9d4835765fc081324e27ee61ca
#
_entry.id   3226cf9d4835765fc081324e27ee61ca
#
_cell.length_a   1.000
_cell.length_b   1.000
_cell.length_c   1.000
_cell.angle_alpha   90.00
_cell.angle_beta   90.00
_cell.angle_gamma   90.00
#
_symmetry.space_group_name_H-M   'P 1'
#
loop_
_entity.id
_entity.type
_entity.pdbx_description
1 polymer ?
#
loop_
_entity_poly.entity_id
_entity_poly.type
_entity_poly.pdbx_seq_one_letter_code
_entity_poly.pdbx_strand_id
1 'polypeptide(L)'
;MGEDNYSLSSRVFHTIRENILSGKYATDEELKEKNIGEELGVSRTPVREALRQLELEGLVTIIPNKGAYVVGISKKDIQDIYEIRSRLEGLLSLIHI
;
A
#
# COMPACT_ATOMS: atom_id res chain seq x y z
N MET A 1 -19.40 -18.06 2.95
CA MET A 1 -19.60 -17.34 4.19
C MET A 1 -18.82 -16.04 4.18
N GLY A 2 -19.47 -14.96 4.65
CA GLY A 2 -18.87 -13.64 4.60
C GLY A 2 -17.59 -13.49 5.43
N GLU A 3 -17.51 -14.23 6.53
CA GLU A 3 -16.33 -14.18 7.39
C GLU A 3 -15.09 -14.72 6.70
N ASP A 4 -15.24 -15.79 5.91
CA ASP A 4 -14.10 -16.36 5.19
C ASP A 4 -13.56 -15.40 4.15
N ASN A 5 -14.43 -14.70 3.41
CA ASN A 5 -14.01 -13.71 2.43
C ASN A 5 -13.33 -12.51 3.10
N TYR A 6 -13.89 -12.06 4.21
CA TYR A 6 -13.28 -10.96 4.97
C TYR A 6 -11.89 -11.36 5.49
N SER A 7 -11.79 -12.56 6.05
CA SER A 7 -10.52 -13.08 6.56
C SER A 7 -9.49 -13.24 5.44
N LEU A 8 -9.91 -13.72 4.27
CA LEU A 8 -9.03 -13.87 3.12
C LEU A 8 -8.56 -12.52 2.60
N SER A 9 -9.46 -11.54 2.47
CA SER A 9 -9.07 -10.22 1.99
C SER A 9 -8.11 -9.53 2.97
N SER A 10 -8.30 -9.73 4.26
CA SER A 10 -7.41 -9.19 5.29
C SER A 10 -6.01 -9.80 5.18
N ARG A 11 -5.92 -11.12 5.00
CA ARG A 11 -4.65 -11.80 4.81
C ARG A 11 -3.93 -11.31 3.55
N VAL A 12 -4.68 -11.20 2.46
CA VAL A 12 -4.13 -10.71 1.19
C VAL A 12 -3.65 -9.26 1.36
N PHE A 13 -4.44 -8.43 2.01
CA PHE A 13 -4.08 -7.05 2.30
C PHE A 13 -2.74 -6.96 3.04
N HIS A 14 -2.59 -7.70 4.13
CA HIS A 14 -1.36 -7.67 4.92
C HIS A 14 -0.16 -8.21 4.12
N THR A 15 -0.36 -9.26 3.34
CA THR A 15 0.71 -9.82 2.52
C THR A 15 1.20 -8.82 1.48
N ILE A 16 0.28 -8.20 0.74
CA ILE A 16 0.65 -7.22 -0.27
C ILE A 16 1.31 -6.00 0.38
N ARG A 17 0.75 -5.53 1.49
CA ARG A 17 1.31 -4.40 2.22
C ARG A 17 2.76 -4.65 2.62
N GLU A 18 3.02 -5.82 3.21
CA GLU A 18 4.37 -6.21 3.59
C GLU A 18 5.30 -6.28 2.38
N ASN A 19 4.82 -6.82 1.27
CA ASN A 19 5.60 -6.92 0.05
C ASN A 19 5.93 -5.55 -0.56
N ILE A 20 5.03 -4.59 -0.41
CA ILE A 20 5.29 -3.22 -0.85
C ILE A 20 6.32 -2.56 0.07
N LEU A 21 6.12 -2.67 1.38
CA LEU A 21 7.00 -2.01 2.35
C LEU A 21 8.40 -2.61 2.37
N SER A 22 8.52 -3.91 2.12
CA SER A 22 9.82 -4.59 2.07
C SER A 22 10.56 -4.40 0.75
N GLY A 23 9.88 -3.86 -0.26
CA GLY A 23 10.48 -3.68 -1.59
C GLY A 23 10.35 -4.88 -2.50
N LYS A 24 9.69 -5.95 -2.08
CA LYS A 24 9.45 -7.12 -2.95
C LYS A 24 8.66 -6.71 -4.18
N TYR A 25 7.66 -5.85 -4.02
CA TYR A 25 6.96 -5.21 -5.13
C TYR A 25 7.59 -3.83 -5.34
N ALA A 26 8.13 -3.60 -6.52
CA ALA A 26 8.83 -2.36 -6.83
C ALA A 26 7.85 -1.20 -7.06
N THR A 27 8.34 0.02 -6.93
CA THR A 27 7.59 1.22 -7.29
C THR A 27 7.13 1.11 -8.74
N ASP A 28 5.87 1.48 -8.98
CA ASP A 28 5.23 1.43 -10.30
C ASP A 28 5.00 0.01 -10.84
N GLU A 29 5.29 -1.02 -10.05
CA GLU A 29 5.02 -2.38 -10.46
C GLU A 29 3.51 -2.62 -10.54
N GLU A 30 3.06 -3.30 -11.61
CA GLU A 30 1.65 -3.65 -11.75
C GLU A 30 1.31 -4.86 -10.90
N LEU A 31 0.26 -4.73 -10.10
CA LEU A 31 -0.24 -5.81 -9.26
C LEU A 31 -1.47 -6.41 -9.91
N LYS A 32 -1.30 -7.55 -10.57
CA LYS A 32 -2.39 -8.22 -11.28
C LYS A 32 -3.16 -9.14 -10.34
N GLU A 33 -4.46 -8.96 -10.28
CA GLU A 33 -5.34 -9.76 -9.41
C GLU A 33 -5.15 -11.26 -9.63
N LYS A 34 -5.07 -11.66 -10.90
CA LYS A 34 -4.90 -13.07 -11.26
C LYS A 34 -3.59 -13.64 -10.70
N ASN A 35 -2.50 -12.92 -10.90
CA ASN A 35 -1.18 -13.38 -10.47
C ASN A 35 -1.08 -13.47 -8.94
N ILE A 36 -1.61 -12.48 -8.26
CA ILE A 36 -1.62 -12.47 -6.80
C ILE A 36 -2.51 -13.59 -6.26
N GLY A 37 -3.68 -13.77 -6.87
CA GLY A 37 -4.58 -14.86 -6.48
C GLY A 37 -3.93 -16.21 -6.64
N GLU A 38 -3.23 -16.46 -7.74
CA GLU A 38 -2.51 -17.71 -7.96
C GLU A 38 -1.38 -17.90 -6.95
N GLU A 39 -0.61 -16.85 -6.70
CA GLU A 39 0.49 -16.90 -5.75
C GLU A 39 0.02 -17.21 -4.33
N LEU A 40 -1.08 -16.60 -3.90
CA LEU A 40 -1.59 -16.75 -2.54
C LEU A 40 -2.63 -17.84 -2.40
N GLY A 41 -3.03 -18.47 -3.50
CA GLY A 41 -4.02 -19.54 -3.47
C GLY A 41 -5.43 -19.08 -3.15
N VAL A 42 -5.80 -17.88 -3.61
CA VAL A 42 -7.12 -17.29 -3.37
C VAL A 42 -7.76 -16.83 -4.69
N SER A 43 -9.07 -16.60 -4.67
CA SER A 43 -9.77 -16.07 -5.82
C SER A 43 -9.46 -14.58 -6.01
N ARG A 44 -9.93 -14.01 -7.12
CA ARG A 44 -9.70 -12.59 -7.42
C ARG A 44 -10.45 -11.64 -6.49
N THR A 45 -11.60 -12.05 -5.98
CA THR A 45 -12.43 -11.18 -5.16
C THR A 45 -11.72 -10.66 -3.92
N PRO A 46 -11.12 -11.50 -3.05
CA PRO A 46 -10.38 -10.98 -1.90
C PRO A 46 -9.16 -10.15 -2.30
N VAL A 47 -8.53 -10.46 -3.44
CA VAL A 47 -7.40 -9.66 -3.94
C VAL A 47 -7.88 -8.26 -4.32
N ARG A 48 -9.01 -8.17 -5.03
CA ARG A 48 -9.58 -6.88 -5.43
C ARG A 48 -9.95 -6.03 -4.22
N GLU A 49 -10.55 -6.64 -3.21
CA GLU A 49 -10.90 -5.94 -1.98
C GLU A 49 -9.67 -5.42 -1.25
N ALA A 50 -8.62 -6.26 -1.20
CA ALA A 50 -7.36 -5.87 -0.57
C ALA A 50 -6.70 -4.70 -1.31
N LEU A 51 -6.70 -4.73 -2.64
CA LEU A 51 -6.14 -3.65 -3.45
C LEU A 51 -6.89 -2.33 -3.25
N ARG A 52 -8.22 -2.39 -3.11
CA ARG A 52 -9.00 -1.19 -2.81
C ARG A 52 -8.64 -0.59 -1.46
N GLN A 53 -8.42 -1.44 -0.45
CA GLN A 53 -7.98 -0.98 0.86
C GLN A 53 -6.58 -0.34 0.79
N LEU A 54 -5.69 -0.94 0.02
CA LEU A 54 -4.34 -0.41 -0.17
C LEU A 54 -4.37 0.94 -0.89
N GLU A 55 -5.31 1.12 -1.82
CA GLU A 55 -5.49 2.40 -2.47
C GLU A 55 -5.92 3.47 -1.46
N LEU A 56 -6.82 3.13 -0.55
CA LEU A 56 -7.24 4.07 0.49
C LEU A 56 -6.08 4.47 1.40
N GLU A 57 -5.12 3.57 1.61
CA GLU A 57 -3.93 3.86 2.39
C GLU A 57 -2.83 4.58 1.59
N GLY A 58 -3.03 4.74 0.28
CA GLY A 58 -2.07 5.43 -0.55
C GLY A 58 -0.89 4.58 -1.00
N LEU A 59 -0.96 3.26 -0.82
CA LEU A 59 0.12 2.35 -1.22
C LEU A 59 -0.03 1.84 -2.65
N VAL A 60 -1.22 1.92 -3.21
CA VAL A 60 -1.55 1.44 -4.54
C VAL A 60 -2.43 2.47 -5.23
N THR A 61 -2.25 2.63 -6.54
CA THR A 61 -3.14 3.44 -7.39
C THR A 61 -3.87 2.49 -8.34
N ILE A 62 -5.20 2.56 -8.36
CA ILE A 62 -6.01 1.78 -9.28
C ILE A 62 -6.44 2.67 -10.43
N ILE A 63 -6.03 2.28 -11.64
CA ILE A 63 -6.36 3.02 -12.86
C ILE A 63 -7.42 2.24 -13.61
N PRO A 64 -8.62 2.81 -13.85
CA PRO A 64 -9.69 2.10 -14.57
C PRO A 64 -9.21 1.55 -15.90
N ASN A 65 -9.56 0.30 -16.19
CA ASN A 65 -9.22 -0.43 -17.41
C ASN A 65 -7.72 -0.70 -17.61
N LYS A 66 -6.86 -0.33 -16.67
CA LYS A 66 -5.42 -0.59 -16.77
C LYS A 66 -4.91 -1.51 -15.67
N GLY A 67 -5.30 -1.26 -14.42
CA GLY A 67 -4.90 -2.13 -13.31
C GLY A 67 -4.47 -1.37 -12.08
N ALA A 68 -3.86 -2.08 -11.15
CA ALA A 68 -3.34 -1.52 -9.90
C ALA A 68 -1.82 -1.45 -9.96
N TYR A 69 -1.27 -0.35 -9.46
CA TYR A 69 0.17 -0.09 -9.50
C TYR A 69 0.67 0.34 -8.13
N VAL A 70 1.87 -0.09 -7.78
CA VAL A 70 2.50 0.26 -6.51
C VAL A 70 2.89 1.73 -6.51
N VAL A 71 2.42 2.47 -5.52
CA VAL A 71 2.85 3.85 -5.29
C VAL A 71 4.02 3.79 -4.31
N GLY A 72 5.23 3.79 -4.81
CA GLY A 72 6.40 3.73 -3.96
C GLY A 72 6.74 5.07 -3.34
N ILE A 73 7.34 5.03 -2.15
CA ILE A 73 7.93 6.22 -1.55
C ILE A 73 9.41 6.17 -1.89
N SER A 74 9.90 7.13 -2.68
CA SER A 74 11.31 7.20 -3.03
C SER A 74 12.12 7.67 -1.83
N LYS A 75 13.44 7.42 -1.85
CA LYS A 75 14.32 7.93 -0.79
C LYS A 75 14.23 9.44 -0.68
N LYS A 76 14.10 10.12 -1.80
CA LYS A 76 13.94 11.56 -1.81
C LYS A 76 12.68 12.01 -1.08
N ASP A 77 11.56 11.32 -1.34
CA ASP A 77 10.29 11.63 -0.69
C ASP A 77 10.39 11.42 0.82
N ILE A 78 11.07 10.37 1.25
CA ILE A 78 11.29 10.12 2.68
C ILE A 78 12.10 11.25 3.29
N GLN A 79 13.17 11.69 2.64
CA GLN A 79 13.98 12.79 3.12
C GLN A 79 13.18 14.08 3.22
N ASP A 80 12.38 14.39 2.20
CA ASP A 80 11.53 15.58 2.21
C ASP A 80 10.55 15.56 3.37
N ILE A 81 9.94 14.40 3.65
CA ILE A 81 9.03 14.23 4.77
C ILE A 81 9.76 14.47 6.09
N TYR A 82 10.97 13.93 6.26
CA TYR A 82 11.75 14.13 7.46
C TYR A 82 12.14 15.59 7.66
N GLU A 83 12.55 16.27 6.61
CA GLU A 83 12.89 17.68 6.69
C GLU A 83 11.71 18.53 7.11
N ILE A 84 10.55 18.29 6.55
CA ILE A 84 9.32 19.02 6.89
C ILE A 84 8.96 18.77 8.36
N ARG A 85 9.02 17.52 8.82
CA ARG A 85 8.72 17.20 10.22
C ARG A 85 9.70 17.87 11.17
N SER A 86 10.98 17.85 10.84
CA SER A 86 12.01 18.47 11.66
C SER A 86 11.77 19.98 11.81
N ARG A 87 11.39 20.64 10.71
CA ARG A 87 11.10 22.07 10.73
C ARG A 87 9.85 22.37 11.55
N LEU A 88 8.81 21.57 11.39
CA LEU A 88 7.56 21.76 12.15
C LEU A 88 7.78 21.51 13.64
N GLU A 89 8.52 20.47 14.00
CA GLU A 89 8.85 20.18 15.39
C GLU A 89 9.69 21.30 16.00
N GLY A 90 10.63 21.85 15.24
CA GLY A 90 11.42 22.99 15.69
C GLY A 90 10.57 24.20 15.95
N LEU A 91 9.63 24.51 15.06
CA LEU A 91 8.71 25.63 15.23
C LEU A 91 7.79 25.43 16.44
N LEU A 92 7.29 24.22 16.64
CA LEU A 92 6.46 23.89 17.79
C LEU A 92 7.22 24.04 19.09
N SER A 93 8.50 23.63 19.12
CA SER A 93 9.34 23.81 20.29
C SER A 93 9.52 25.26 20.63
N LEU A 94 9.69 26.11 19.63
CA LEU A 94 9.83 27.57 19.83
C LEU A 94 8.54 28.18 20.38
N ILE A 95 7.39 27.69 19.97
CA ILE A 95 6.10 28.17 20.43
C ILE A 95 5.84 27.79 21.89
N HIS A 96 6.32 26.64 22.32
CA HIS A 96 6.12 26.14 23.68
C HIS A 96 7.09 26.74 24.72
N ILE A 97 8.06 27.47 24.27
CA ILE A 97 8.96 28.19 25.17
C ILE A 97 8.43 29.57 25.45
#